data_dc073ea1a8a917fdb847f6deb0eb62cd
#
_entry.id   dc073ea1a8a917fdb847f6deb0eb62cd
#
_cell.length_a   1.000
_cell.length_b   1.000
_cell.length_c   1.000
_cell.angle_alpha   90.00
_cell.angle_beta   90.00
_cell.angle_gamma   90.00
#
_symmetry.space_group_name_H-M   'P 1'
#
loop_
_entity.id
_entity.type
_entity.pdbx_description
1 polymer ?
#
loop_
_entity_poly.entity_id
_entity_poly.type
_entity_poly.pdbx_seq_one_letter_code
_entity_poly.pdbx_strand_id
1 'polypeptide(L)'
;MSATLEPQDFVNPVEKRVLLGAVIFTGISLALIGYAAFGLGATVPTCLPKGGLFEHGSVAKRGAKHYELHFLAKMWGFEPSRVRVPAGSTLDIYVTSKDVTHGFQINGTNVNLMVVPFVVTNASVHFEKPGIYPVVCHEYCGAAHQKMNAVIEVSDQVDEISAEGLASAEAGKAVADDKGCLACHSLDGSAGVGPTFKGLWGQTVQLADGSSRVVDAGFVKAMILHPAATPVKGFDPVMPEFPMTDQEIDQIEEYLKELK
;
A
#
# COMPACT_ATOMS: atom_id res chain seq x y z
N MET A 1 57.06 -44.30 29.27
CA MET A 1 55.73 -44.83 29.43
C MET A 1 54.75 -43.75 28.99
N SER A 2 54.31 -43.83 27.76
CA SER A 2 53.31 -42.87 27.19
C SER A 2 51.92 -43.45 27.49
N ALA A 3 51.18 -42.80 28.37
CA ALA A 3 49.80 -43.16 28.63
C ALA A 3 48.95 -42.57 27.47
N THR A 4 48.46 -43.45 26.61
CA THR A 4 47.43 -43.14 25.67
C THR A 4 46.12 -42.91 26.44
N LEU A 5 45.70 -41.64 26.56
CA LEU A 5 44.38 -41.32 27.04
C LEU A 5 43.35 -41.83 26.00
N GLU A 6 42.65 -42.91 26.32
CA GLU A 6 41.44 -43.29 25.55
C GLU A 6 40.43 -42.17 25.67
N PRO A 7 39.71 -41.80 24.57
CA PRO A 7 38.64 -40.84 24.64
C PRO A 7 37.52 -41.44 25.51
N GLN A 8 37.45 -41.07 26.77
CA GLN A 8 36.36 -41.42 27.64
C GLN A 8 35.07 -40.82 27.03
N ASP A 9 34.02 -41.64 26.96
CA ASP A 9 32.68 -41.26 26.62
C ASP A 9 32.21 -40.14 27.61
N PHE A 10 32.48 -38.90 27.27
CA PHE A 10 32.15 -37.73 28.11
C PHE A 10 30.66 -37.46 28.25
N VAL A 11 29.79 -38.22 27.58
CA VAL A 11 28.35 -38.02 27.58
C VAL A 11 27.66 -39.08 28.42
N ASN A 12 27.06 -38.65 29.50
CA ASN A 12 26.28 -39.49 30.42
C ASN A 12 25.07 -40.14 29.66
N PRO A 13 24.65 -41.38 30.03
CA PRO A 13 23.47 -42.02 29.42
C PRO A 13 22.19 -41.17 29.46
N VAL A 14 22.03 -40.33 30.48
CA VAL A 14 20.89 -39.38 30.55
C VAL A 14 21.04 -38.29 29.51
N GLU A 15 22.23 -37.74 29.33
CA GLU A 15 22.52 -36.71 28.31
C GLU A 15 22.31 -37.25 26.89
N LYS A 16 22.74 -38.50 26.63
CA LYS A 16 22.48 -39.19 25.35
C LYS A 16 20.99 -39.26 25.06
N ARG A 17 20.16 -39.60 26.06
CA ARG A 17 18.69 -39.67 25.89
C ARG A 17 18.07 -38.30 25.68
N VAL A 18 18.53 -37.30 26.39
CA VAL A 18 18.08 -35.89 26.24
C VAL A 18 18.43 -35.37 24.84
N LEU A 19 19.68 -35.56 24.40
CA LEU A 19 20.12 -35.17 23.06
C LEU A 19 19.33 -35.90 21.97
N LEU A 20 19.11 -37.23 22.12
CA LEU A 20 18.29 -37.97 21.16
C LEU A 20 16.86 -37.45 21.13
N GLY A 21 16.26 -37.18 22.30
CA GLY A 21 14.93 -36.57 22.40
C GLY A 21 14.85 -35.21 21.72
N ALA A 22 15.86 -34.35 21.91
CA ALA A 22 15.94 -33.05 21.27
C ALA A 22 16.06 -33.15 19.74
N VAL A 23 16.88 -34.08 19.22
CA VAL A 23 17.02 -34.34 17.79
C VAL A 23 15.70 -34.83 17.18
N ILE A 24 15.02 -35.77 17.84
CA ILE A 24 13.71 -36.29 17.39
C ILE A 24 12.67 -35.17 17.39
N PHE A 25 12.59 -34.39 18.46
CA PHE A 25 11.66 -33.26 18.57
C PHE A 25 11.90 -32.21 17.46
N THR A 26 13.16 -31.84 17.22
CA THR A 26 13.53 -30.92 16.15
C THR A 26 13.16 -31.46 14.77
N GLY A 27 13.43 -32.77 14.53
CA GLY A 27 13.06 -33.44 13.29
C GLY A 27 11.54 -33.44 13.03
N ILE A 28 10.74 -33.76 14.07
CA ILE A 28 9.27 -33.69 13.99
C ILE A 28 8.80 -32.26 13.74
N SER A 29 9.37 -31.27 14.43
CA SER A 29 9.00 -29.86 14.25
C SER A 29 9.28 -29.37 12.83
N LEU A 30 10.45 -29.71 12.26
CA LEU A 30 10.80 -29.38 10.88
C LEU A 30 9.87 -30.07 9.86
N ALA A 31 9.52 -31.33 10.11
CA ALA A 31 8.58 -32.06 9.26
C ALA A 31 7.17 -31.43 9.31
N LEU A 32 6.69 -31.01 10.48
CA LEU A 32 5.41 -30.33 10.63
C LEU A 32 5.41 -28.95 9.96
N ILE A 33 6.51 -28.18 10.08
CA ILE A 33 6.67 -26.90 9.38
C ILE A 33 6.65 -27.13 7.87
N GLY A 34 7.40 -28.14 7.37
CA GLY A 34 7.39 -28.50 5.96
C GLY A 34 5.99 -28.92 5.48
N TYR A 35 5.29 -29.73 6.26
CA TYR A 35 3.90 -30.11 5.94
C TYR A 35 2.96 -28.90 5.92
N ALA A 36 3.08 -27.99 6.90
CA ALA A 36 2.30 -26.76 6.92
C ALA A 36 2.57 -25.87 5.69
N ALA A 37 3.85 -25.71 5.31
CA ALA A 37 4.24 -24.89 4.17
C ALA A 37 3.82 -25.48 2.81
N PHE A 38 4.05 -26.79 2.62
CA PHE A 38 3.84 -27.44 1.30
C PHE A 38 2.51 -28.15 1.18
N GLY A 39 1.99 -28.70 2.29
CA GLY A 39 0.74 -29.46 2.29
C GLY A 39 -0.50 -28.61 2.58
N LEU A 40 -0.39 -27.61 3.45
CA LEU A 40 -1.50 -26.74 3.84
C LEU A 40 -1.41 -25.34 3.22
N GLY A 41 -0.36 -25.05 2.42
CA GLY A 41 -0.18 -23.76 1.81
C GLY A 41 0.06 -22.60 2.81
N ALA A 42 0.53 -22.94 4.03
CA ALA A 42 0.87 -21.91 5.01
C ALA A 42 2.05 -21.08 4.51
N THR A 43 1.82 -19.80 4.26
CA THR A 43 2.87 -18.87 3.86
C THR A 43 3.41 -18.12 5.07
N VAL A 44 4.73 -18.05 5.19
CA VAL A 44 5.37 -17.14 6.15
C VAL A 44 5.41 -15.74 5.55
N PRO A 45 5.14 -14.69 6.35
CA PRO A 45 5.33 -13.31 5.89
C PRO A 45 6.78 -13.14 5.41
N THR A 46 6.95 -12.85 4.13
CA THR A 46 8.28 -12.56 3.59
C THR A 46 8.54 -11.07 3.72
N CYS A 47 9.60 -10.68 4.42
CA CYS A 47 10.06 -9.28 4.51
C CYS A 47 10.64 -8.75 3.19
N LEU A 48 10.71 -9.57 2.15
CA LEU A 48 11.16 -9.17 0.83
C LEU A 48 9.95 -8.97 -0.07
N PRO A 49 9.69 -7.74 -0.55
CA PRO A 49 8.58 -7.47 -1.44
C PRO A 49 8.81 -8.20 -2.77
N LYS A 50 7.95 -9.15 -3.11
CA LYS A 50 7.82 -9.61 -4.50
C LYS A 50 7.18 -8.44 -5.27
N GLY A 51 8.01 -7.67 -5.99
CA GLY A 51 7.55 -6.55 -6.81
C GLY A 51 7.93 -5.15 -6.33
N GLY A 52 8.67 -5.02 -5.20
CA GLY A 52 9.09 -3.70 -4.67
C GLY A 52 8.02 -3.01 -3.81
N LEU A 53 8.38 -1.85 -3.27
CA LEU A 53 7.44 -0.95 -2.62
C LEU A 53 6.56 -0.30 -3.69
N PHE A 54 5.32 -0.06 -3.37
CA PHE A 54 4.38 0.65 -4.22
C PHE A 54 3.84 1.89 -3.48
N GLU A 55 3.57 2.94 -4.23
CA GLU A 55 3.12 4.23 -3.70
C GLU A 55 1.61 4.42 -3.79
N HIS A 56 0.93 3.56 -4.57
CA HIS A 56 -0.51 3.59 -4.80
C HIS A 56 -1.10 2.19 -4.74
N GLY A 57 -2.38 2.12 -4.34
CA GLY A 57 -3.16 0.90 -4.47
C GLY A 57 -3.35 0.50 -5.92
N SER A 58 -3.48 -0.78 -6.18
CA SER A 58 -3.73 -1.28 -7.55
C SER A 58 -4.46 -2.60 -7.54
N VAL A 59 -5.03 -2.94 -8.68
CA VAL A 59 -5.72 -4.21 -8.92
C VAL A 59 -5.22 -4.81 -10.22
N ALA A 60 -4.87 -6.09 -10.21
CA ALA A 60 -4.47 -6.82 -11.40
C ALA A 60 -5.17 -8.18 -11.47
N LYS A 61 -5.65 -8.55 -12.67
CA LYS A 61 -6.19 -9.89 -12.94
C LYS A 61 -5.04 -10.86 -13.19
N ARG A 62 -5.01 -11.97 -12.46
CA ARG A 62 -3.99 -13.03 -12.59
C ARG A 62 -4.54 -14.32 -13.22
N GLY A 63 -5.88 -14.48 -13.22
CA GLY A 63 -6.55 -15.65 -13.78
C GLY A 63 -8.06 -15.51 -13.77
N ALA A 64 -8.77 -16.60 -14.06
CA ALA A 64 -10.22 -16.63 -13.89
C ALA A 64 -10.54 -16.53 -12.40
N LYS A 65 -11.21 -15.46 -11.97
CA LYS A 65 -11.54 -15.19 -10.57
C LYS A 65 -10.32 -15.20 -9.62
N HIS A 66 -9.12 -14.89 -10.14
CA HIS A 66 -7.90 -14.75 -9.35
C HIS A 66 -7.29 -13.37 -9.60
N TYR A 67 -7.15 -12.60 -8.54
CA TYR A 67 -6.77 -11.20 -8.60
C TYR A 67 -5.64 -10.91 -7.60
N GLU A 68 -4.76 -10.00 -7.99
CA GLU A 68 -3.75 -9.41 -7.12
C GLU A 68 -4.21 -8.01 -6.76
N LEU A 69 -4.16 -7.68 -5.47
CA LEU A 69 -4.69 -6.44 -4.92
C LEU A 69 -3.66 -5.81 -4.00
N HIS A 70 -3.24 -4.62 -4.35
CA HIS A 70 -2.31 -3.84 -3.56
C HIS A 70 -3.08 -2.78 -2.77
N PHE A 71 -2.98 -2.82 -1.45
CA PHE A 71 -3.50 -1.80 -0.56
C PHE A 71 -2.38 -0.92 -0.02
N LEU A 72 -2.49 0.38 -0.21
CA LEU A 72 -1.69 1.36 0.51
C LEU A 72 -2.46 1.84 1.74
N ALA A 73 -1.87 1.68 2.93
CA ALA A 73 -2.38 2.25 4.17
C ALA A 73 -1.75 3.63 4.38
N LYS A 74 -2.57 4.62 4.71
CA LYS A 74 -2.15 5.98 5.05
C LYS A 74 -3.12 6.58 6.07
N MET A 75 -2.71 7.56 6.84
CA MET A 75 -3.56 8.22 7.84
C MET A 75 -4.65 9.07 7.14
N TRP A 76 -5.96 8.72 7.22
CA TRP A 76 -6.55 7.59 7.93
C TRP A 76 -7.46 6.84 6.97
N GLY A 77 -6.90 6.11 6.04
CA GLY A 77 -7.62 5.37 5.02
C GLY A 77 -6.79 4.27 4.39
N PHE A 78 -7.46 3.46 3.59
CA PHE A 78 -6.84 2.49 2.72
C PHE A 78 -7.12 2.85 1.26
N GLU A 79 -6.15 2.64 0.42
CA GLU A 79 -6.28 2.77 -1.03
C GLU A 79 -6.05 1.40 -1.68
N PRO A 80 -7.04 0.84 -2.38
CA PRO A 80 -8.38 1.36 -2.63
C PRO A 80 -9.26 1.40 -1.36
N SER A 81 -10.28 2.29 -1.36
CA SER A 81 -11.24 2.39 -0.26
C SER A 81 -12.39 1.39 -0.39
N ARG A 82 -12.67 0.93 -1.60
CA ARG A 82 -13.67 -0.10 -1.89
C ARG A 82 -13.20 -0.97 -3.05
N VAL A 83 -13.41 -2.27 -2.90
CA VAL A 83 -13.15 -3.26 -3.95
C VAL A 83 -14.40 -4.10 -4.14
N ARG A 84 -14.86 -4.27 -5.38
CA ARG A 84 -15.93 -5.19 -5.73
C ARG A 84 -15.36 -6.36 -6.50
N VAL A 85 -15.68 -7.57 -6.07
CA VAL A 85 -15.17 -8.81 -6.68
C VAL A 85 -16.29 -9.81 -6.93
N PRO A 86 -16.19 -10.63 -7.99
CA PRO A 86 -17.10 -11.74 -8.22
C PRO A 86 -17.05 -12.76 -7.08
N ALA A 87 -18.16 -13.36 -6.71
CA ALA A 87 -18.17 -14.48 -5.78
C ALA A 87 -17.36 -15.67 -6.33
N GLY A 88 -16.69 -16.42 -5.45
CA GLY A 88 -15.73 -17.46 -5.78
C GLY A 88 -14.36 -16.92 -6.23
N SER A 89 -14.03 -15.67 -5.92
CA SER A 89 -12.73 -15.07 -6.22
C SER A 89 -11.69 -15.39 -5.15
N THR A 90 -10.44 -15.53 -5.60
CA THR A 90 -9.25 -15.56 -4.76
C THR A 90 -8.50 -14.24 -4.92
N LEU A 91 -8.17 -13.59 -3.83
CA LEU A 91 -7.38 -12.36 -3.79
C LEU A 91 -6.03 -12.62 -3.14
N ASP A 92 -4.96 -12.35 -3.87
CA ASP A 92 -3.62 -12.20 -3.30
C ASP A 92 -3.44 -10.74 -2.93
N ILE A 93 -3.49 -10.47 -1.64
CA ILE A 93 -3.50 -9.13 -1.08
C ILE A 93 -2.09 -8.77 -0.62
N TYR A 94 -1.58 -7.64 -1.07
CA TYR A 94 -0.33 -7.03 -0.67
C TYR A 94 -0.64 -5.69 0.00
N VAL A 95 -0.06 -5.44 1.17
CA VAL A 95 -0.33 -4.22 1.92
C VAL A 95 0.97 -3.59 2.38
N THR A 96 1.11 -2.29 2.20
CA THR A 96 2.20 -1.49 2.75
C THR A 96 1.68 -0.19 3.37
N SER A 97 2.51 0.48 4.15
CA SER A 97 2.16 1.78 4.74
C SER A 97 2.99 2.90 4.12
N LYS A 98 2.35 4.05 3.86
CA LYS A 98 2.99 5.29 3.41
C LYS A 98 3.62 6.09 4.57
N ASP A 99 3.11 5.92 5.79
CA ASP A 99 3.42 6.81 6.92
C ASP A 99 3.78 6.07 8.23
N VAL A 100 2.80 5.60 8.98
CA VAL A 100 2.98 4.95 10.29
C VAL A 100 2.57 3.48 10.24
N THR A 101 2.73 2.76 11.33
CA THR A 101 2.22 1.39 11.45
C THR A 101 0.70 1.40 11.53
N HIS A 102 0.06 0.53 10.76
CA HIS A 102 -1.38 0.28 10.76
C HIS A 102 -1.67 -1.21 10.97
N GLY A 103 -2.90 -1.53 11.34
CA GLY A 103 -3.43 -2.88 11.22
C GLY A 103 -4.24 -3.01 9.93
N PHE A 104 -4.34 -4.22 9.40
CA PHE A 104 -5.19 -4.54 8.25
C PHE A 104 -5.89 -5.86 8.53
N GLN A 105 -7.16 -5.77 8.90
CA GLN A 105 -7.99 -6.95 9.18
C GLN A 105 -9.20 -6.95 8.27
N ILE A 106 -9.46 -8.07 7.62
CA ILE A 106 -10.68 -8.29 6.85
C ILE A 106 -11.66 -9.07 7.72
N ASN A 107 -12.71 -8.41 8.17
CA ASN A 107 -13.72 -9.03 9.03
C ASN A 107 -14.41 -10.20 8.31
N GLY A 108 -14.61 -11.30 9.03
CA GLY A 108 -15.19 -12.52 8.49
C GLY A 108 -14.20 -13.44 7.77
N THR A 109 -12.91 -13.13 7.81
CA THR A 109 -11.82 -13.94 7.26
C THR A 109 -10.72 -14.17 8.30
N ASN A 110 -9.69 -14.93 7.94
CA ASN A 110 -8.47 -15.12 8.73
C ASN A 110 -7.36 -14.08 8.42
N VAL A 111 -7.64 -13.09 7.58
CA VAL A 111 -6.66 -12.04 7.24
C VAL A 111 -6.56 -11.05 8.36
N ASN A 112 -5.39 -10.99 8.99
CA ASN A 112 -5.04 -10.06 10.04
C ASN A 112 -3.54 -9.78 9.95
N LEU A 113 -3.18 -8.59 9.44
CA LEU A 113 -1.82 -8.21 9.10
C LEU A 113 -1.40 -6.95 9.84
N MET A 114 -0.15 -6.91 10.27
CA MET A 114 0.51 -5.66 10.66
C MET A 114 1.11 -5.02 9.42
N VAL A 115 0.85 -3.75 9.21
CA VAL A 115 1.27 -2.97 8.04
C VAL A 115 2.28 -1.93 8.48
N VAL A 116 3.54 -2.13 8.12
CA VAL A 116 4.67 -1.31 8.57
C VAL A 116 5.23 -0.53 7.39
N PRO A 117 5.65 0.73 7.56
CA PRO A 117 6.34 1.48 6.51
C PRO A 117 7.55 0.73 5.95
N PHE A 118 7.76 0.82 4.65
CA PHE A 118 8.85 0.18 3.90
C PHE A 118 8.82 -1.36 3.88
N VAL A 119 7.75 -1.98 4.36
CA VAL A 119 7.54 -3.43 4.33
C VAL A 119 6.24 -3.72 3.58
N VAL A 120 6.27 -4.71 2.68
CA VAL A 120 5.05 -5.24 2.06
C VAL A 120 4.69 -6.55 2.76
N THR A 121 3.55 -6.57 3.42
CA THR A 121 2.95 -7.80 3.97
C THR A 121 1.92 -8.33 3.00
N ASN A 122 1.69 -9.64 3.01
CA ASN A 122 0.73 -10.25 2.09
C ASN A 122 -0.08 -11.36 2.76
N ALA A 123 -1.26 -11.60 2.21
CA ALA A 123 -2.12 -12.74 2.50
C ALA A 123 -2.90 -13.13 1.25
N SER A 124 -3.28 -14.39 1.17
CA SER A 124 -4.24 -14.87 0.16
C SER A 124 -5.54 -15.25 0.83
N VAL A 125 -6.66 -14.86 0.25
CA VAL A 125 -8.01 -15.14 0.76
C VAL A 125 -8.97 -15.52 -0.36
N HIS A 126 -9.76 -16.55 -0.12
CA HIS A 126 -10.82 -16.98 -1.03
C HIS A 126 -12.18 -16.57 -0.50
N PHE A 127 -12.99 -15.91 -1.33
CA PHE A 127 -14.33 -15.43 -1.00
C PHE A 127 -15.40 -16.28 -1.68
N GLU A 128 -15.88 -17.32 -1.00
CA GLU A 128 -16.96 -18.17 -1.52
C GLU A 128 -18.31 -17.47 -1.54
N LYS A 129 -18.62 -16.73 -0.48
CA LYS A 129 -19.97 -16.20 -0.22
C LYS A 129 -20.08 -14.73 -0.58
N PRO A 130 -21.14 -14.34 -1.32
CA PRO A 130 -21.48 -12.93 -1.46
C PRO A 130 -21.65 -12.25 -0.10
N GLY A 131 -21.23 -11.00 0.00
CA GLY A 131 -21.34 -10.23 1.22
C GLY A 131 -20.44 -9.01 1.24
N ILE A 132 -20.57 -8.25 2.31
CA ILE A 132 -19.72 -7.08 2.60
C ILE A 132 -18.71 -7.50 3.67
N TYR A 133 -17.44 -7.36 3.33
CA TYR A 133 -16.31 -7.68 4.19
C TYR A 133 -15.57 -6.39 4.56
N PRO A 134 -15.86 -5.82 5.72
CA PRO A 134 -15.16 -4.62 6.17
C PRO A 134 -13.67 -4.88 6.37
N VAL A 135 -12.86 -3.94 5.91
CA VAL A 135 -11.42 -3.86 6.21
C VAL A 135 -11.25 -2.78 7.26
N VAL A 136 -10.63 -3.12 8.38
CA VAL A 136 -10.46 -2.21 9.51
C VAL A 136 -9.00 -2.12 9.92
N CYS A 137 -8.59 -0.92 10.34
CA CYS A 137 -7.32 -0.74 11.03
C CYS A 137 -7.51 -1.13 12.50
N HIS A 138 -6.73 -2.08 13.00
CA HIS A 138 -6.81 -2.54 14.38
C HIS A 138 -5.59 -2.11 15.23
N GLU A 139 -4.62 -1.39 14.64
CA GLU A 139 -3.47 -0.80 15.34
C GLU A 139 -3.64 0.71 15.44
N TYR A 140 -3.43 1.27 16.63
CA TYR A 140 -3.59 2.71 16.83
C TYR A 140 -2.60 3.52 15.96
N CYS A 141 -3.15 4.28 15.03
CA CYS A 141 -2.42 5.07 14.04
C CYS A 141 -2.70 6.58 14.11
N GLY A 142 -3.25 7.07 15.20
CA GLY A 142 -3.47 8.50 15.42
C GLY A 142 -4.94 8.90 15.61
N ALA A 143 -5.23 10.20 15.52
CA ALA A 143 -6.48 10.82 15.99
C ALA A 143 -7.76 10.33 15.31
N ALA A 144 -7.71 9.94 14.02
CA ALA A 144 -8.87 9.42 13.29
C ALA A 144 -8.79 7.89 13.04
N HIS A 145 -7.98 7.17 13.82
CA HIS A 145 -7.82 5.71 13.74
C HIS A 145 -9.15 4.96 13.63
N GLN A 146 -10.15 5.32 14.44
CA GLN A 146 -11.46 4.67 14.46
C GLN A 146 -12.29 4.87 13.17
N LYS A 147 -11.87 5.78 12.28
CA LYS A 147 -12.51 6.03 10.98
C LYS A 147 -11.80 5.34 9.82
N MET A 148 -10.62 4.76 10.09
CA MET A 148 -9.78 4.14 9.06
C MET A 148 -10.34 2.78 8.68
N ASN A 149 -10.98 2.72 7.51
CA ASN A 149 -11.59 1.50 6.98
C ASN A 149 -11.56 1.47 5.45
N ALA A 150 -11.81 0.29 4.91
CA ALA A 150 -12.15 0.04 3.51
C ALA A 150 -13.19 -1.08 3.44
N VAL A 151 -13.66 -1.42 2.25
CA VAL A 151 -14.69 -2.44 2.03
C VAL A 151 -14.31 -3.35 0.87
N ILE A 152 -14.40 -4.66 1.08
CA ILE A 152 -14.44 -5.65 0.00
C ILE A 152 -15.87 -6.13 -0.13
N GLU A 153 -16.50 -5.87 -1.27
CA GLU A 153 -17.84 -6.28 -1.64
C GLU A 153 -17.77 -7.48 -2.58
N VAL A 154 -18.25 -8.62 -2.14
CA VAL A 154 -18.31 -9.86 -2.93
C VAL A 154 -19.72 -10.03 -3.45
N SER A 155 -19.90 -10.18 -4.77
CA SER A 155 -21.22 -10.21 -5.39
C SER A 155 -21.27 -11.21 -6.55
N ASP A 156 -22.42 -11.88 -6.69
CA ASP A 156 -22.73 -12.72 -7.87
C ASP A 156 -23.13 -11.89 -9.10
N GLN A 157 -23.35 -10.59 -8.92
CA GLN A 157 -23.77 -9.67 -9.97
C GLN A 157 -22.61 -8.92 -10.62
N VAL A 158 -21.39 -9.20 -10.19
CA VAL A 158 -20.16 -8.58 -10.69
C VAL A 158 -19.35 -9.64 -11.43
N ASP A 159 -19.08 -9.40 -12.70
CA ASP A 159 -18.30 -10.33 -13.54
C ASP A 159 -16.79 -10.08 -13.46
N GLU A 160 -16.39 -8.84 -13.14
CA GLU A 160 -14.99 -8.41 -13.08
C GLU A 160 -14.72 -7.59 -11.81
N ILE A 161 -13.48 -7.63 -11.35
CA ILE A 161 -13.04 -6.83 -10.21
C ILE A 161 -13.07 -5.33 -10.57
N SER A 162 -13.53 -4.51 -9.62
CA SER A 162 -13.40 -3.06 -9.68
C SER A 162 -12.95 -2.50 -8.33
N ALA A 163 -12.27 -1.36 -8.35
CA ALA A 163 -11.77 -0.71 -7.15
C ALA A 163 -12.03 0.80 -7.22
N GLU A 164 -12.46 1.36 -6.10
CA GLU A 164 -12.73 2.78 -5.93
C GLU A 164 -11.68 3.38 -4.98
N GLY A 165 -11.39 4.66 -5.16
CA GLY A 165 -10.41 5.37 -4.34
C GLY A 165 -8.96 5.05 -4.70
N LEU A 166 -8.71 4.54 -5.92
CA LEU A 166 -7.38 4.47 -6.48
C LEU A 166 -6.93 5.85 -6.94
N ALA A 167 -5.66 6.17 -6.72
CA ALA A 167 -5.05 7.28 -7.41
C ALA A 167 -4.86 6.88 -8.88
N SER A 168 -5.48 7.60 -9.79
CA SER A 168 -5.32 7.44 -11.22
C SER A 168 -5.41 8.80 -11.90
N ALA A 169 -4.88 8.91 -13.10
CA ALA A 169 -4.95 10.16 -13.83
C ALA A 169 -6.38 10.55 -14.21
N GLU A 170 -7.27 9.59 -14.50
CA GLU A 170 -8.68 9.86 -14.74
C GLU A 170 -9.37 10.40 -13.48
N ALA A 171 -9.09 9.81 -12.32
CA ALA A 171 -9.60 10.32 -11.05
C ALA A 171 -9.06 11.72 -10.76
N GLY A 172 -7.77 11.93 -11.01
CA GLY A 172 -7.13 13.25 -10.86
C GLY A 172 -7.69 14.29 -11.80
N LYS A 173 -8.00 13.93 -13.05
CA LYS A 173 -8.70 14.82 -13.99
C LYS A 173 -10.08 15.21 -13.45
N ALA A 174 -10.86 14.23 -12.96
CA ALA A 174 -12.17 14.50 -12.39
C ALA A 174 -12.10 15.43 -11.17
N VAL A 175 -11.10 15.26 -10.30
CA VAL A 175 -10.85 16.18 -9.18
C VAL A 175 -10.45 17.57 -9.67
N ALA A 176 -9.58 17.67 -10.67
CA ALA A 176 -9.17 18.97 -11.25
C ALA A 176 -10.35 19.73 -11.87
N ASP A 177 -11.26 19.01 -12.53
CA ASP A 177 -12.50 19.58 -13.08
C ASP A 177 -13.44 20.03 -11.96
N ASP A 178 -13.72 19.19 -10.96
CA ASP A 178 -14.60 19.48 -9.81
C ASP A 178 -14.13 20.67 -8.99
N LYS A 179 -12.83 20.74 -8.70
CA LYS A 179 -12.22 21.83 -7.94
C LYS A 179 -11.95 23.09 -8.77
N GLY A 180 -12.22 23.07 -10.09
CA GLY A 180 -12.05 24.21 -10.98
C GLY A 180 -10.59 24.58 -11.27
N CYS A 181 -9.65 23.67 -11.13
CA CYS A 181 -8.22 23.92 -11.37
C CYS A 181 -7.97 24.39 -12.81
N LEU A 182 -8.70 23.83 -13.78
CA LEU A 182 -8.54 24.13 -15.22
C LEU A 182 -9.06 25.52 -15.63
N ALA A 183 -9.72 26.25 -14.73
CA ALA A 183 -10.05 27.66 -14.97
C ALA A 183 -8.80 28.57 -15.02
N CYS A 184 -7.73 28.17 -14.33
CA CYS A 184 -6.49 28.94 -14.23
C CYS A 184 -5.29 28.24 -14.85
N HIS A 185 -5.30 26.88 -14.93
CA HIS A 185 -4.21 26.05 -15.43
C HIS A 185 -4.56 25.45 -16.79
N SER A 186 -3.77 25.71 -17.81
CA SER A 186 -3.97 25.16 -19.15
C SER A 186 -3.43 23.72 -19.24
N LEU A 187 -3.88 22.98 -20.27
CA LEU A 187 -3.42 21.61 -20.59
C LEU A 187 -2.63 21.55 -21.90
N ASP A 188 -2.51 22.66 -22.62
CA ASP A 188 -1.91 22.71 -23.96
C ASP A 188 -0.52 23.34 -24.00
N GLY A 189 -0.04 23.86 -22.87
CA GLY A 189 1.24 24.54 -22.76
C GLY A 189 1.14 26.06 -22.85
N SER A 190 -0.05 26.61 -23.07
CA SER A 190 -0.25 28.06 -23.09
C SER A 190 -0.12 28.65 -21.67
N ALA A 191 0.31 29.91 -21.59
CA ALA A 191 0.33 30.64 -20.33
C ALA A 191 -1.11 30.98 -19.91
N GLY A 192 -1.48 30.67 -18.68
CA GLY A 192 -2.75 30.99 -18.05
C GLY A 192 -2.54 31.95 -16.84
N VAL A 193 -3.55 32.02 -15.98
CA VAL A 193 -3.44 32.67 -14.69
C VAL A 193 -2.40 31.95 -13.81
N GLY A 194 -2.37 30.61 -13.89
CA GLY A 194 -1.37 29.75 -13.31
C GLY A 194 -0.50 29.06 -14.38
N PRO A 195 0.55 28.33 -13.98
CA PRO A 195 1.37 27.56 -14.90
C PRO A 195 0.55 26.46 -15.59
N THR A 196 0.92 26.14 -16.83
CA THR A 196 0.32 25.01 -17.52
C THR A 196 0.59 23.70 -16.78
N PHE A 197 -0.37 22.78 -16.77
CA PHE A 197 -0.16 21.43 -16.23
C PHE A 197 0.66 20.54 -17.19
N LYS A 198 0.66 20.90 -18.50
CA LYS A 198 1.41 20.14 -19.50
C LYS A 198 2.90 20.15 -19.20
N GLY A 199 3.44 18.97 -18.98
CA GLY A 199 4.85 18.76 -18.68
C GLY A 199 5.33 19.39 -17.36
N LEU A 200 4.42 19.77 -16.46
CA LEU A 200 4.78 20.44 -15.21
C LEU A 200 5.48 19.51 -14.22
N TRP A 201 5.06 18.25 -14.14
CA TRP A 201 5.65 17.27 -13.21
C TRP A 201 7.13 17.04 -13.47
N GLY A 202 7.93 17.08 -12.41
CA GLY A 202 9.38 16.88 -12.47
C GLY A 202 10.19 18.07 -12.99
N GLN A 203 9.55 19.17 -13.40
CA GLN A 203 10.25 20.39 -13.78
C GLN A 203 10.80 21.13 -12.56
N THR A 204 11.85 21.90 -12.79
CA THR A 204 12.38 22.84 -11.81
C THR A 204 11.76 24.21 -12.05
N VAL A 205 11.00 24.72 -11.08
CA VAL A 205 10.39 26.05 -11.11
C VAL A 205 11.17 27.01 -10.21
N GLN A 206 11.22 28.27 -10.59
CA GLN A 206 11.76 29.34 -9.75
C GLN A 206 10.64 29.90 -8.87
N LEU A 207 10.94 30.15 -7.60
CA LEU A 207 10.03 30.79 -6.66
C LEU A 207 10.29 32.32 -6.61
N ALA A 208 9.32 33.05 -6.06
CA ALA A 208 9.41 34.51 -5.96
C ALA A 208 10.55 34.98 -5.05
N ASP A 209 10.99 34.14 -4.09
CA ASP A 209 12.14 34.42 -3.21
C ASP A 209 13.50 34.16 -3.88
N GLY A 210 13.52 33.73 -5.15
CA GLY A 210 14.71 33.42 -5.93
C GLY A 210 15.21 31.98 -5.77
N SER A 211 14.64 31.16 -4.89
CA SER A 211 14.95 29.75 -4.77
C SER A 211 14.34 28.95 -5.93
N SER A 212 14.77 27.68 -6.08
CA SER A 212 14.22 26.77 -7.09
C SER A 212 13.76 25.48 -6.42
N ARG A 213 12.64 24.93 -6.89
CA ARG A 213 12.07 23.67 -6.42
C ARG A 213 11.71 22.77 -7.59
N VAL A 214 11.88 21.48 -7.38
CA VAL A 214 11.34 20.48 -8.31
C VAL A 214 9.84 20.34 -8.02
N VAL A 215 9.04 20.22 -9.07
CA VAL A 215 7.61 19.92 -8.97
C VAL A 215 7.47 18.42 -8.70
N ASP A 216 7.45 18.09 -7.44
CA ASP A 216 7.26 16.75 -6.87
C ASP A 216 5.98 16.70 -6.02
N ALA A 217 5.68 15.54 -5.44
CA ALA A 217 4.51 15.34 -4.58
C ALA A 217 4.44 16.35 -3.43
N GLY A 218 5.58 16.58 -2.75
CA GLY A 218 5.64 17.54 -1.64
C GLY A 218 5.37 18.98 -2.07
N PHE A 219 5.88 19.37 -3.26
CA PHE A 219 5.63 20.68 -3.82
C PHE A 219 4.18 20.87 -4.25
N VAL A 220 3.60 19.90 -4.96
CA VAL A 220 2.19 19.93 -5.40
C VAL A 220 1.26 20.03 -4.19
N LYS A 221 1.48 19.20 -3.17
CA LYS A 221 0.70 19.24 -1.92
C LYS A 221 0.79 20.62 -1.24
N ALA A 222 1.99 21.16 -1.11
CA ALA A 222 2.19 22.49 -0.50
C ALA A 222 1.49 23.60 -1.30
N MET A 223 1.55 23.56 -2.63
CA MET A 223 0.90 24.52 -3.51
C MET A 223 -0.62 24.46 -3.47
N ILE A 224 -1.20 23.27 -3.29
CA ILE A 224 -2.66 23.10 -3.18
C ILE A 224 -3.16 23.61 -1.82
N LEU A 225 -2.47 23.24 -0.74
CA LEU A 225 -2.93 23.56 0.62
C LEU A 225 -2.54 24.98 1.06
N HIS A 226 -1.37 25.48 0.66
CA HIS A 226 -0.81 26.76 1.11
C HIS A 226 -0.08 27.50 -0.03
N PRO A 227 -0.77 27.85 -1.13
CA PRO A 227 -0.13 28.41 -2.34
C PRO A 227 0.59 29.74 -2.08
N ALA A 228 0.10 30.55 -1.15
CA ALA A 228 0.70 31.83 -0.81
C ALA A 228 2.07 31.72 -0.10
N ALA A 229 2.40 30.53 0.46
CA ALA A 229 3.66 30.30 1.17
C ALA A 229 4.86 30.18 0.21
N THR A 230 4.63 29.75 -1.05
CA THR A 230 5.69 29.48 -2.03
C THR A 230 5.30 29.93 -3.44
N PRO A 231 5.09 31.26 -3.68
CA PRO A 231 4.65 31.76 -4.97
C PRO A 231 5.67 31.43 -6.08
N VAL A 232 5.18 30.93 -7.22
CA VAL A 232 6.01 30.65 -8.40
C VAL A 232 6.30 31.95 -9.14
N LYS A 233 7.57 32.20 -9.46
CA LYS A 233 8.01 33.39 -10.15
C LYS A 233 7.33 33.51 -11.54
N GLY A 234 6.79 34.66 -11.82
CA GLY A 234 6.13 34.96 -13.09
C GLY A 234 4.63 34.76 -13.09
N PHE A 235 4.06 34.34 -11.95
CA PHE A 235 2.62 34.23 -11.74
C PHE A 235 2.22 35.03 -10.50
N ASP A 236 1.05 35.66 -10.57
CA ASP A 236 0.48 36.37 -9.42
C ASP A 236 0.00 35.32 -8.36
N PRO A 237 0.16 35.62 -7.05
CA PRO A 237 -0.21 34.69 -5.98
C PRO A 237 -1.74 34.71 -5.72
N VAL A 238 -2.52 34.41 -6.75
CA VAL A 238 -3.99 34.43 -6.71
C VAL A 238 -4.62 33.02 -6.58
N MET A 239 -3.82 31.98 -6.56
CA MET A 239 -4.31 30.63 -6.35
C MET A 239 -4.94 30.52 -4.95
N PRO A 240 -6.23 30.09 -4.84
CA PRO A 240 -6.86 29.89 -3.55
C PRO A 240 -6.34 28.63 -2.86
N GLU A 241 -6.48 28.58 -1.53
CA GLU A 241 -6.27 27.34 -0.77
C GLU A 241 -7.41 26.37 -1.01
N PHE A 242 -7.08 25.11 -1.28
CA PHE A 242 -8.07 24.05 -1.44
C PHE A 242 -7.97 23.07 -0.26
N PRO A 243 -9.02 22.94 0.57
CA PRO A 243 -9.07 21.93 1.64
C PRO A 243 -9.32 20.54 1.03
N MET A 244 -8.28 19.95 0.45
CA MET A 244 -8.33 18.65 -0.20
C MET A 244 -7.82 17.54 0.74
N THR A 245 -8.37 16.36 0.58
CA THR A 245 -7.87 15.15 1.23
C THR A 245 -6.55 14.70 0.58
N ASP A 246 -5.73 13.96 1.31
CA ASP A 246 -4.49 13.40 0.75
C ASP A 246 -4.77 12.52 -0.48
N GLN A 247 -5.90 11.80 -0.51
CA GLN A 247 -6.31 11.01 -1.66
C GLN A 247 -6.59 11.87 -2.90
N GLU A 248 -7.31 12.98 -2.78
CA GLU A 248 -7.57 13.91 -3.89
C GLU A 248 -6.26 14.52 -4.41
N ILE A 249 -5.32 14.83 -3.51
CA ILE A 249 -3.99 15.33 -3.89
C ILE A 249 -3.19 14.27 -4.64
N ASP A 250 -3.13 13.04 -4.13
CA ASP A 250 -2.47 11.91 -4.81
C ASP A 250 -3.06 11.68 -6.23
N GLN A 251 -4.38 11.85 -6.39
CA GLN A 251 -5.05 11.76 -7.70
C GLN A 251 -4.62 12.90 -8.65
N ILE A 252 -4.53 14.13 -8.17
CA ILE A 252 -3.97 15.26 -8.95
C ILE A 252 -2.54 14.98 -9.37
N GLU A 253 -1.71 14.44 -8.49
CA GLU A 253 -0.32 14.09 -8.80
C GLU A 253 -0.24 13.07 -9.95
N GLU A 254 -1.06 12.00 -9.91
CA GLU A 254 -1.12 11.03 -11.01
C GLU A 254 -1.56 11.68 -12.33
N TYR A 255 -2.53 12.59 -12.27
CA TYR A 255 -2.94 13.35 -13.44
C TYR A 255 -1.80 14.19 -14.02
N LEU A 256 -1.07 14.93 -13.19
CA LEU A 256 0.08 15.73 -13.63
C LEU A 256 1.21 14.89 -14.23
N LYS A 257 1.44 13.66 -13.73
CA LYS A 257 2.45 12.73 -14.28
C LYS A 257 2.15 12.29 -15.71
N GLU A 258 0.88 12.20 -16.11
CA GLU A 258 0.48 11.82 -17.45
C GLU A 258 0.50 12.97 -18.46
N LEU A 259 0.40 14.22 -18.01
CA LEU A 259 0.39 15.42 -18.85
C LEU A 259 1.81 15.81 -19.30
N LYS A 260 2.38 15.06 -20.23
CA LYS A 260 3.74 15.27 -20.78
C LYS A 260 3.77 16.30 -21.91
#